data_e994e791aafb1db9b04105b897c93d1a
#
_entry.id   e994e791aafb1db9b04105b897c93d1a
#
_cell.length_a   1.000
_cell.length_b   1.000
_cell.length_c   1.000
_cell.angle_alpha   90.00
_cell.angle_beta   90.00
_cell.angle_gamma   90.00
#
_symmetry.space_group_name_H-M   'P 1'
#
loop_
_entity.id
_entity.type
_entity.pdbx_description
1 polymer ?
#
loop_
_entity_poly.entity_id
_entity_poly.type
_entity_poly.pdbx_seq_one_letter_code
_entity_poly.pdbx_strand_id
1 'polypeptide(L)'
;MKKLLLLLCLPYIGISQQLTTENILYDGNNREYIIYVPQTYSPSISTPILFALHGGSGYANDFLNYEADFRSISDTANFILVYPQALEDPGDGGSTNWMHKEPTNHDDIYFIEAIIDELSLMYSIDNNRVYACGYSLGGIFSYELACRLNNRIAAIGTVAGAAFVGTFDNCNLSHPTAVLSIPGTNDQTHPYNYLNGWYYSVSEINNYWATYNNTDPLPLVTQLPDLSSLDGSTVERYSWINGTGCVSVEELKIIGGDHDWPSPLNSFANQDINANVELWNFLSKFDMTGLIGCNSTNQIDFDIINSKNLIRIVDILGKESTPHTNQFFFTSMTMEQLRRK
;
A
#
# COMPACT_ATOMS: atom_id res chain seq x y z
N MET A 1 25.95 50.05 33.56
CA MET A 1 26.33 48.99 32.56
C MET A 1 25.06 48.35 32.03
N LYS A 2 24.62 48.71 30.81
CA LYS A 2 23.43 48.11 30.14
C LYS A 2 23.88 46.79 29.48
N LYS A 3 23.37 45.67 29.94
CA LYS A 3 23.58 44.36 29.27
C LYS A 3 22.77 44.35 27.96
N LEU A 4 23.50 44.32 26.86
CA LEU A 4 22.91 44.12 25.51
C LEU A 4 22.58 42.64 25.36
N LEU A 5 21.30 42.31 25.37
CA LEU A 5 20.83 40.94 25.09
C LEU A 5 20.84 40.78 23.55
N LEU A 6 21.82 40.05 23.02
CA LEU A 6 21.91 39.71 21.60
C LEU A 6 20.90 38.58 21.37
N LEU A 7 19.74 38.89 20.79
CA LEU A 7 18.77 37.88 20.33
C LEU A 7 19.31 37.29 19.04
N LEU A 8 19.92 36.10 19.10
CA LEU A 8 20.27 35.30 17.92
C LEU A 8 18.96 34.79 17.28
N CYS A 9 18.46 35.51 16.30
CA CYS A 9 17.45 34.96 15.38
C CYS A 9 18.17 33.93 14.48
N LEU A 10 18.12 32.67 14.87
CA LEU A 10 18.43 31.59 13.93
C LEU A 10 17.37 31.63 12.83
N PRO A 11 17.77 31.67 11.54
CA PRO A 11 16.80 31.55 10.46
C PRO A 11 16.11 30.20 10.62
N TYR A 12 14.79 30.21 10.81
CA TYR A 12 13.95 29.04 10.67
C TYR A 12 13.95 28.71 9.17
N ILE A 13 14.83 27.81 8.75
CA ILE A 13 14.77 27.27 7.39
C ILE A 13 13.54 26.38 7.37
N GLY A 14 12.40 26.95 7.01
CA GLY A 14 11.22 26.18 6.68
C GLY A 14 11.60 25.34 5.46
N ILE A 15 11.61 24.02 5.61
CA ILE A 15 11.71 23.11 4.48
C ILE A 15 10.38 23.30 3.72
N SER A 16 10.44 23.95 2.58
CA SER A 16 9.33 24.05 1.64
C SER A 16 9.16 22.70 0.96
N GLN A 17 7.92 22.40 0.55
CA GLN A 17 7.62 21.31 -0.39
C GLN A 17 8.71 21.17 -1.45
N GLN A 18 9.31 20.00 -1.57
CA GLN A 18 10.45 19.79 -2.45
C GLN A 18 10.22 18.55 -3.32
N LEU A 19 10.28 18.76 -4.63
CA LEU A 19 10.34 17.68 -5.62
C LEU A 19 11.70 17.77 -6.30
N THR A 20 12.54 16.75 -6.11
CA THR A 20 13.89 16.70 -6.69
C THR A 20 14.17 15.33 -7.28
N THR A 21 15.05 15.31 -8.27
CA THR A 21 15.66 14.11 -8.79
C THR A 21 17.03 13.95 -8.16
N GLU A 22 17.25 12.83 -7.50
CA GLU A 22 18.47 12.50 -6.80
C GLU A 22 19.17 11.31 -7.45
N ASN A 23 20.43 11.13 -7.14
CA ASN A 23 21.25 10.06 -7.68
C ASN A 23 22.05 9.39 -6.58
N ILE A 24 22.07 8.07 -6.58
CA ILE A 24 22.87 7.25 -5.69
C ILE A 24 23.79 6.33 -6.50
N LEU A 25 25.05 6.23 -6.11
CA LEU A 25 25.96 5.25 -6.67
C LEU A 25 25.65 3.87 -6.07
N TYR A 26 25.09 2.99 -6.87
CA TYR A 26 24.74 1.62 -6.46
C TYR A 26 25.27 0.61 -7.48
N ASP A 27 26.01 -0.38 -7.02
CA ASP A 27 26.65 -1.44 -7.83
C ASP A 27 27.42 -0.90 -9.06
N GLY A 28 28.17 0.16 -8.87
CA GLY A 28 28.96 0.81 -9.93
C GLY A 28 28.16 1.64 -10.94
N ASN A 29 26.83 1.66 -10.81
CA ASN A 29 25.92 2.45 -11.64
C ASN A 29 25.43 3.69 -10.88
N ASN A 30 25.28 4.81 -11.59
CA ASN A 30 24.56 5.97 -11.07
C ASN A 30 23.06 5.73 -11.25
N ARG A 31 22.36 5.45 -10.13
CA ARG A 31 20.93 5.14 -10.12
C ARG A 31 20.15 6.39 -9.73
N GLU A 32 19.08 6.64 -10.43
CA GLU A 32 18.22 7.80 -10.23
C GLU A 32 16.96 7.44 -9.43
N TYR A 33 16.51 8.37 -8.60
CA TYR A 33 15.17 8.36 -8.02
C TYR A 33 14.63 9.77 -7.86
N ILE A 34 13.30 9.92 -7.93
CA ILE A 34 12.62 11.19 -7.63
C ILE A 34 12.13 11.12 -6.20
N ILE A 35 12.38 12.17 -5.43
CA ILE A 35 11.88 12.32 -4.06
C ILE A 35 10.96 13.52 -3.98
N TYR A 36 9.85 13.35 -3.28
CA TYR A 36 8.95 14.41 -2.88
C TYR A 36 8.85 14.48 -1.36
N VAL A 37 9.27 15.61 -0.80
CA VAL A 37 9.17 15.91 0.61
C VAL A 37 7.99 16.84 0.81
N PRO A 38 6.94 16.45 1.57
CA PRO A 38 5.74 17.25 1.73
C PRO A 38 6.00 18.54 2.51
N GLN A 39 5.16 19.54 2.29
CA GLN A 39 5.24 20.82 3.00
C GLN A 39 5.06 20.65 4.52
N THR A 40 4.39 19.60 4.94
CA THR A 40 4.14 19.26 6.35
C THR A 40 5.30 18.54 7.03
N TYR A 41 6.36 18.18 6.30
CA TYR A 41 7.53 17.52 6.86
C TYR A 41 8.16 18.37 7.97
N SER A 42 8.54 17.70 9.06
CA SER A 42 9.32 18.29 10.16
C SER A 42 10.41 17.32 10.61
N PRO A 43 11.68 17.76 10.75
CA PRO A 43 12.76 16.91 11.22
C PRO A 43 12.58 16.43 12.68
N SER A 44 11.62 16.98 13.41
CA SER A 44 11.27 16.55 14.76
C SER A 44 10.24 15.43 14.83
N ILE A 45 9.69 15.02 13.67
CA ILE A 45 8.65 13.99 13.57
C ILE A 45 9.15 12.90 12.64
N SER A 46 9.18 11.65 13.12
CA SER A 46 9.50 10.51 12.27
C SER A 46 8.43 10.31 11.21
N THR A 47 8.84 10.29 9.94
CA THR A 47 7.98 10.38 8.76
C THR A 47 8.04 9.08 7.96
N PRO A 48 6.90 8.47 7.59
CA PRO A 48 6.86 7.28 6.72
C PRO A 48 7.44 7.55 5.33
N ILE A 49 7.87 6.48 4.65
CA ILE A 49 8.23 6.49 3.23
C ILE A 49 7.24 5.64 2.45
N LEU A 50 6.85 6.11 1.26
CA LEU A 50 6.17 5.32 0.24
C LEU A 50 7.01 5.27 -1.03
N PHE A 51 7.45 4.07 -1.41
CA PHE A 51 8.02 3.79 -2.73
C PHE A 51 6.90 3.53 -3.72
N ALA A 52 6.89 4.27 -4.83
CA ALA A 52 5.97 4.09 -5.95
C ALA A 52 6.76 3.61 -7.18
N LEU A 53 6.48 2.38 -7.63
CA LEU A 53 7.28 1.62 -8.59
C LEU A 53 6.57 1.54 -9.93
N HIS A 54 7.20 2.10 -10.98
CA HIS A 54 6.64 2.12 -12.34
C HIS A 54 6.61 0.72 -12.98
N GLY A 55 5.76 0.54 -13.99
CA GLY A 55 5.68 -0.68 -14.80
C GLY A 55 6.89 -0.90 -15.71
N GLY A 56 6.94 -2.05 -16.38
CA GLY A 56 7.96 -2.34 -17.39
C GLY A 56 7.96 -1.31 -18.52
N SER A 57 9.13 -0.97 -19.05
CA SER A 57 9.35 0.11 -20.03
C SER A 57 8.92 1.49 -19.57
N GLY A 58 8.55 1.68 -18.29
CA GLY A 58 8.10 2.94 -17.71
C GLY A 58 9.24 3.82 -17.21
N TYR A 59 8.88 5.06 -16.87
CA TYR A 59 9.78 6.02 -16.27
C TYR A 59 9.18 6.58 -14.97
N ALA A 60 10.04 6.79 -13.97
CA ALA A 60 9.63 7.32 -12.66
C ALA A 60 8.87 8.66 -12.77
N ASN A 61 9.34 9.56 -13.67
CA ASN A 61 8.72 10.86 -13.90
C ASN A 61 7.32 10.75 -14.51
N ASP A 62 7.13 9.83 -15.46
CA ASP A 62 5.83 9.64 -16.10
C ASP A 62 4.84 9.00 -15.14
N PHE A 63 5.28 8.00 -14.39
CA PHE A 63 4.47 7.33 -13.36
C PHE A 63 4.00 8.31 -12.29
N LEU A 64 4.88 9.21 -11.82
CA LEU A 64 4.53 10.27 -10.89
C LEU A 64 3.49 11.24 -11.46
N ASN A 65 3.57 11.59 -12.74
CA ASN A 65 2.75 12.66 -13.29
C ASN A 65 1.43 12.20 -13.91
N TYR A 66 1.33 10.94 -14.34
CA TYR A 66 0.17 10.47 -15.12
C TYR A 66 -0.65 9.38 -14.43
N GLU A 67 -0.06 8.62 -13.49
CA GLU A 67 -0.72 7.47 -12.86
C GLU A 67 -0.71 7.59 -11.34
N ALA A 68 0.46 7.56 -10.72
CA ALA A 68 0.64 7.46 -9.28
C ALA A 68 1.02 8.79 -8.62
N ASP A 69 0.25 9.86 -8.88
CA ASP A 69 0.47 11.15 -8.21
C ASP A 69 -0.08 11.12 -6.78
N PHE A 70 0.78 10.81 -5.82
CA PHE A 70 0.45 10.82 -4.41
C PHE A 70 0.76 12.16 -3.71
N ARG A 71 1.23 13.20 -4.41
CA ARG A 71 1.72 14.43 -3.78
C ARG A 71 0.69 15.11 -2.88
N SER A 72 -0.56 15.23 -3.33
CA SER A 72 -1.63 15.83 -2.53
C SER A 72 -1.97 15.01 -1.28
N ILE A 73 -1.87 13.68 -1.37
CA ILE A 73 -2.06 12.78 -0.22
C ILE A 73 -0.87 12.92 0.74
N SER A 74 0.36 12.98 0.20
CA SER A 74 1.58 13.19 0.97
C SER A 74 1.54 14.49 1.77
N ASP A 75 1.10 15.59 1.17
CA ASP A 75 0.97 16.89 1.84
C ASP A 75 -0.01 16.87 3.01
N THR A 76 -1.07 16.07 2.93
CA THR A 76 -2.09 15.98 4.00
C THR A 76 -1.76 14.94 5.05
N ALA A 77 -1.11 13.84 4.67
CA ALA A 77 -0.84 12.69 5.52
C ALA A 77 0.60 12.63 6.05
N ASN A 78 1.47 13.55 5.63
CA ASN A 78 2.86 13.71 6.05
C ASN A 78 3.70 12.44 5.87
N PHE A 79 3.96 12.04 4.63
CA PHE A 79 4.90 10.98 4.28
C PHE A 79 5.78 11.41 3.10
N ILE A 80 6.99 10.87 3.03
CA ILE A 80 7.94 11.10 1.93
C ILE A 80 7.62 10.12 0.80
N LEU A 81 7.55 10.64 -0.43
CA LEU A 81 7.38 9.85 -1.64
C LEU A 81 8.71 9.62 -2.33
N VAL A 82 8.91 8.41 -2.82
CA VAL A 82 10.09 8.02 -3.59
C VAL A 82 9.65 7.26 -4.84
N TYR A 83 10.10 7.72 -6.00
CA TYR A 83 9.90 7.07 -7.29
C TYR A 83 11.25 6.65 -7.85
N PRO A 84 11.72 5.44 -7.56
CA PRO A 84 12.97 4.94 -8.11
C PRO A 84 12.85 4.70 -9.61
N GLN A 85 13.98 4.88 -10.35
CA GLN A 85 14.06 4.57 -11.76
C GLN A 85 14.75 3.21 -11.97
N ALA A 86 14.04 2.29 -12.62
CA ALA A 86 14.63 1.04 -13.06
C ALA A 86 15.67 1.27 -14.17
N LEU A 87 16.68 0.42 -14.27
CA LEU A 87 17.65 0.45 -15.36
C LEU A 87 17.07 -0.12 -16.65
N GLU A 88 17.67 0.27 -17.77
CA GLU A 88 17.48 -0.42 -19.05
C GLU A 88 18.06 -1.83 -18.94
N ASP A 89 17.26 -2.84 -19.30
CA ASP A 89 17.66 -4.23 -19.33
C ASP A 89 18.10 -4.61 -20.76
N PRO A 90 19.40 -4.84 -21.01
CA PRO A 90 19.85 -5.27 -22.32
C PRO A 90 19.26 -6.62 -22.77
N GLY A 91 18.87 -7.46 -21.80
CA GLY A 91 18.23 -8.75 -22.04
C GLY A 91 16.76 -8.62 -22.50
N ASP A 92 16.14 -7.47 -22.22
CA ASP A 92 14.76 -7.15 -22.62
C ASP A 92 14.70 -6.04 -23.67
N GLY A 93 15.65 -6.06 -24.62
CA GLY A 93 15.69 -5.10 -25.72
C GLY A 93 16.00 -3.66 -25.32
N GLY A 94 16.53 -3.42 -24.13
CA GLY A 94 16.84 -2.08 -23.59
C GLY A 94 15.64 -1.38 -22.95
N SER A 95 14.56 -2.10 -22.66
CA SER A 95 13.44 -1.56 -21.88
C SER A 95 13.85 -1.38 -20.42
N THR A 96 13.30 -0.36 -19.74
CA THR A 96 13.47 -0.21 -18.30
C THR A 96 12.78 -1.37 -17.58
N ASN A 97 13.50 -2.05 -16.70
CA ASN A 97 13.03 -3.27 -16.04
C ASN A 97 13.62 -3.37 -14.63
N TRP A 98 12.86 -3.93 -13.71
CA TRP A 98 13.33 -4.21 -12.35
C TRP A 98 14.16 -5.50 -12.34
N MET A 99 15.43 -5.38 -11.92
CA MET A 99 16.37 -6.50 -11.80
C MET A 99 16.12 -7.25 -10.49
N HIS A 100 15.22 -8.22 -10.51
CA HIS A 100 14.79 -8.93 -9.31
C HIS A 100 14.46 -10.41 -9.52
N LYS A 101 14.41 -10.85 -10.79
CA LYS A 101 13.96 -12.21 -11.15
C LYS A 101 14.87 -13.31 -10.64
N GLU A 102 16.17 -13.03 -10.55
CA GLU A 102 17.17 -13.94 -9.99
C GLU A 102 17.85 -13.27 -8.80
N PRO A 103 17.73 -13.80 -7.57
CA PRO A 103 18.34 -13.22 -6.40
C PRO A 103 19.86 -13.15 -6.53
N THR A 104 20.39 -11.94 -6.51
CA THR A 104 21.83 -11.64 -6.48
C THR A 104 22.12 -10.62 -5.40
N ASN A 105 23.38 -10.35 -5.10
CA ASN A 105 23.77 -9.30 -4.16
C ASN A 105 23.67 -7.88 -4.75
N HIS A 106 23.30 -7.78 -6.04
CA HIS A 106 23.35 -6.54 -6.82
C HIS A 106 22.03 -6.28 -7.56
N ASP A 107 20.93 -6.92 -7.12
CA ASP A 107 19.61 -6.68 -7.70
C ASP A 107 18.94 -5.41 -7.14
N ASP A 108 17.82 -5.01 -7.74
CA ASP A 108 17.11 -3.80 -7.36
C ASP A 108 16.49 -3.86 -5.95
N ILE A 109 16.37 -5.02 -5.33
CA ILE A 109 15.97 -5.16 -3.93
C ILE A 109 16.89 -4.35 -3.03
N TYR A 110 18.21 -4.52 -3.19
CA TYR A 110 19.20 -3.79 -2.39
C TYR A 110 19.41 -2.34 -2.85
N PHE A 111 19.04 -2.01 -4.09
CA PHE A 111 18.93 -0.62 -4.52
C PHE A 111 17.85 0.13 -3.72
N ILE A 112 16.68 -0.47 -3.50
CA ILE A 112 15.65 0.12 -2.63
C ILE A 112 16.17 0.25 -1.18
N GLU A 113 16.86 -0.76 -0.66
CA GLU A 113 17.46 -0.68 0.67
C GLU A 113 18.48 0.48 0.78
N ALA A 114 19.33 0.65 -0.23
CA ALA A 114 20.31 1.74 -0.26
C ALA A 114 19.64 3.12 -0.25
N ILE A 115 18.51 3.29 -0.94
CA ILE A 115 17.72 4.54 -0.88
C ILE A 115 17.15 4.75 0.52
N ILE A 116 16.61 3.72 1.18
CA ILE A 116 16.10 3.83 2.55
C ILE A 116 17.20 4.30 3.50
N ASP A 117 18.41 3.72 3.37
CA ASP A 117 19.55 4.07 4.22
C ASP A 117 20.02 5.50 3.97
N GLU A 118 20.11 5.93 2.71
CA GLU A 118 20.48 7.30 2.35
C GLU A 118 19.47 8.32 2.89
N LEU A 119 18.18 8.07 2.69
CA LEU A 119 17.12 8.96 3.18
C LEU A 119 17.07 9.02 4.70
N SER A 120 17.40 7.93 5.39
CA SER A 120 17.46 7.90 6.86
C SER A 120 18.63 8.73 7.43
N LEU A 121 19.64 9.04 6.61
CA LEU A 121 20.71 9.98 6.99
C LEU A 121 20.31 11.44 6.78
N MET A 122 19.43 11.71 5.83
CA MET A 122 19.05 13.08 5.44
C MET A 122 17.75 13.56 6.11
N TYR A 123 16.82 12.65 6.39
CA TYR A 123 15.50 12.95 6.92
C TYR A 123 15.21 12.15 8.19
N SER A 124 14.25 12.64 8.99
CA SER A 124 13.73 11.90 10.14
C SER A 124 12.73 10.85 9.65
N ILE A 125 13.24 9.67 9.28
CA ILE A 125 12.45 8.57 8.74
C ILE A 125 11.91 7.69 9.85
N ASP A 126 10.66 7.25 9.71
CA ASP A 126 10.09 6.15 10.48
C ASP A 126 10.38 4.82 9.79
N ASN A 127 11.48 4.18 10.17
CA ASN A 127 11.90 2.90 9.60
C ASN A 127 10.93 1.74 9.87
N ASN A 128 9.94 1.92 10.75
CA ASN A 128 8.89 0.94 10.95
C ASN A 128 7.71 1.13 9.96
N ARG A 129 7.68 2.25 9.25
CA ARG A 129 6.62 2.59 8.29
C ARG A 129 7.19 2.91 6.92
N VAL A 130 7.84 1.93 6.31
CA VAL A 130 8.32 1.97 4.93
C VAL A 130 7.39 1.09 4.10
N TYR A 131 6.81 1.66 3.06
CA TYR A 131 5.83 1.02 2.21
C TYR A 131 6.30 0.97 0.77
N ALA A 132 5.81 -0.02 0.02
CA ALA A 132 6.00 -0.07 -1.43
C ALA A 132 4.67 -0.31 -2.12
N CYS A 133 4.44 0.39 -3.24
CA CYS A 133 3.37 0.06 -4.16
C CYS A 133 3.87 0.17 -5.60
N GLY A 134 3.20 -0.53 -6.52
CA GLY A 134 3.62 -0.47 -7.91
C GLY A 134 2.57 -0.93 -8.89
N TYR A 135 2.81 -0.58 -10.15
CA TYR A 135 1.98 -0.92 -11.29
C TYR A 135 2.65 -2.00 -12.13
N SER A 136 1.87 -2.98 -12.60
CA SER A 136 2.36 -3.98 -13.54
C SER A 136 3.65 -4.65 -13.03
N LEU A 137 4.78 -4.52 -13.71
CA LEU A 137 6.08 -5.03 -13.26
C LEU A 137 6.54 -4.42 -11.94
N GLY A 138 6.19 -3.14 -11.65
CA GLY A 138 6.42 -2.54 -10.34
C GLY A 138 5.57 -3.17 -9.23
N GLY A 139 4.37 -3.66 -9.57
CA GLY A 139 3.53 -4.46 -8.69
C GLY A 139 4.16 -5.84 -8.39
N ILE A 140 4.72 -6.49 -9.41
CA ILE A 140 5.50 -7.73 -9.23
C ILE A 140 6.69 -7.46 -8.30
N PHE A 141 7.42 -6.40 -8.55
CA PHE A 141 8.57 -6.02 -7.74
C PHE A 141 8.19 -5.70 -6.28
N SER A 142 6.97 -5.17 -6.03
CA SER A 142 6.47 -4.96 -4.67
C SER A 142 6.34 -6.29 -3.90
N TYR A 143 5.91 -7.39 -4.54
CA TYR A 143 5.89 -8.71 -3.91
C TYR A 143 7.30 -9.21 -3.60
N GLU A 144 8.27 -9.00 -4.49
CA GLU A 144 9.67 -9.35 -4.24
C GLU A 144 10.26 -8.56 -3.06
N LEU A 145 9.94 -7.27 -2.93
CA LEU A 145 10.33 -6.44 -1.78
C LEU A 145 9.72 -6.98 -0.49
N ALA A 146 8.44 -7.33 -0.49
CA ALA A 146 7.78 -7.92 0.67
C ALA A 146 8.41 -9.26 1.08
N CYS A 147 8.89 -10.05 0.10
CA CYS A 147 9.54 -11.34 0.36
C CYS A 147 10.99 -11.20 0.80
N ARG A 148 11.80 -10.43 0.07
CA ARG A 148 13.27 -10.46 0.19
C ARG A 148 13.83 -9.30 1.01
N LEU A 149 13.08 -8.21 1.15
CA LEU A 149 13.40 -7.06 1.99
C LEU A 149 12.36 -6.88 3.12
N ASN A 150 11.78 -7.98 3.58
CA ASN A 150 10.70 -7.98 4.57
C ASN A 150 11.08 -7.24 5.87
N ASN A 151 12.34 -7.31 6.29
CA ASN A 151 12.86 -6.60 7.46
C ASN A 151 12.88 -5.06 7.33
N ARG A 152 12.51 -4.51 6.17
CA ARG A 152 12.46 -3.06 5.93
C ARG A 152 11.08 -2.59 5.44
N ILE A 153 10.25 -3.48 4.88
CA ILE A 153 8.97 -3.15 4.24
C ILE A 153 7.82 -3.58 5.12
N ALA A 154 7.05 -2.63 5.64
CA ALA A 154 5.94 -2.88 6.56
C ALA A 154 4.68 -3.40 5.87
N ALA A 155 4.35 -2.88 4.69
CA ALA A 155 3.18 -3.28 3.91
C ALA A 155 3.39 -2.96 2.43
N ILE A 156 2.68 -3.68 1.56
CA ILE A 156 2.73 -3.46 0.12
C ILE A 156 1.35 -3.30 -0.52
N GLY A 157 1.35 -2.62 -1.68
CA GLY A 157 0.19 -2.54 -2.56
C GLY A 157 0.56 -2.80 -4.02
N THR A 158 -0.29 -3.50 -4.76
CA THR A 158 -0.03 -3.83 -6.15
C THR A 158 -1.24 -3.49 -7.03
N VAL A 159 -0.99 -2.85 -8.17
CA VAL A 159 -2.04 -2.55 -9.16
C VAL A 159 -1.68 -3.26 -10.46
N ALA A 160 -2.60 -4.05 -10.97
CA ALA A 160 -2.38 -4.91 -12.14
C ALA A 160 -1.06 -5.71 -12.08
N GLY A 161 -0.61 -6.02 -10.85
CA GLY A 161 0.61 -6.78 -10.56
C GLY A 161 0.31 -8.27 -10.42
N ALA A 162 1.32 -9.09 -10.67
CA ALA A 162 1.30 -10.54 -10.44
C ALA A 162 2.48 -10.96 -9.55
N ALA A 163 2.61 -12.24 -9.23
CA ALA A 163 3.82 -12.79 -8.66
C ALA A 163 4.33 -13.92 -9.57
N PHE A 164 5.62 -13.96 -9.86
CA PHE A 164 6.22 -15.06 -10.60
C PHE A 164 6.13 -16.37 -9.81
N VAL A 165 5.99 -17.48 -10.52
CA VAL A 165 6.17 -18.79 -9.89
C VAL A 165 7.62 -18.86 -9.38
N GLY A 166 7.78 -19.17 -8.08
CA GLY A 166 9.07 -19.14 -7.39
C GLY A 166 9.36 -17.88 -6.57
N THR A 167 8.60 -16.77 -6.73
CA THR A 167 8.76 -15.59 -5.87
C THR A 167 8.71 -15.96 -4.38
N PHE A 168 7.75 -16.79 -4.01
CA PHE A 168 7.54 -17.15 -2.61
C PHE A 168 8.56 -18.15 -2.06
N ASP A 169 9.31 -18.84 -2.92
CA ASP A 169 10.40 -19.74 -2.50
C ASP A 169 11.61 -18.97 -1.94
N ASN A 170 11.74 -17.70 -2.31
CA ASN A 170 12.81 -16.81 -1.90
C ASN A 170 12.45 -15.87 -0.73
N CYS A 171 11.27 -16.02 -0.15
CA CYS A 171 10.83 -15.15 0.94
C CYS A 171 11.67 -15.37 2.22
N ASN A 172 12.16 -14.28 2.78
CA ASN A 172 12.81 -14.24 4.11
C ASN A 172 11.95 -13.41 5.06
N LEU A 173 10.78 -13.95 5.39
CA LEU A 173 9.75 -13.26 6.13
C LEU A 173 10.06 -13.23 7.63
N SER A 174 10.03 -12.06 8.23
CA SER A 174 10.37 -11.80 9.63
C SER A 174 9.22 -11.22 10.46
N HIS A 175 8.18 -10.69 9.80
CA HIS A 175 7.00 -10.14 10.45
C HIS A 175 5.75 -10.32 9.57
N PRO A 176 4.53 -10.28 10.18
CA PRO A 176 3.28 -10.27 9.40
C PRO A 176 3.23 -9.06 8.48
N THR A 177 2.90 -9.27 7.20
CA THR A 177 2.96 -8.23 6.17
C THR A 177 1.58 -8.00 5.57
N ALA A 178 1.05 -6.79 5.70
CA ALA A 178 -0.22 -6.43 5.08
C ALA A 178 -0.05 -6.24 3.57
N VAL A 179 -1.01 -6.75 2.80
CA VAL A 179 -0.97 -6.75 1.33
C VAL A 179 -2.30 -6.30 0.77
N LEU A 180 -2.27 -5.31 -0.14
CA LEU A 180 -3.41 -4.90 -0.97
C LEU A 180 -3.11 -5.20 -2.43
N SER A 181 -4.00 -5.92 -3.11
CA SER A 181 -3.97 -6.13 -4.55
C SER A 181 -5.15 -5.46 -5.25
N ILE A 182 -4.93 -4.89 -6.43
CA ILE A 182 -5.95 -4.24 -7.26
C ILE A 182 -5.86 -4.82 -8.69
N PRO A 183 -6.37 -6.05 -8.91
CA PRO A 183 -6.32 -6.72 -10.22
C PRO A 183 -7.58 -6.47 -11.03
N GLY A 184 -7.46 -6.41 -12.37
CA GLY A 184 -8.56 -6.46 -13.32
C GLY A 184 -8.88 -7.89 -13.75
N THR A 185 -10.17 -8.23 -13.89
CA THR A 185 -10.56 -9.59 -14.31
C THR A 185 -10.39 -9.83 -15.82
N ASN A 186 -10.32 -8.76 -16.61
CA ASN A 186 -10.09 -8.80 -18.06
C ASN A 186 -8.65 -8.53 -18.45
N ASP A 187 -7.76 -8.33 -17.47
CA ASP A 187 -6.33 -8.10 -17.71
C ASP A 187 -5.74 -9.25 -18.55
N GLN A 188 -5.21 -8.91 -19.75
CA GLN A 188 -4.59 -9.86 -20.66
C GLN A 188 -3.06 -9.91 -20.50
N THR A 189 -2.47 -8.93 -19.81
CA THR A 189 -1.03 -8.87 -19.52
C THR A 189 -0.69 -9.70 -18.30
N HIS A 190 -1.43 -9.49 -17.21
CA HIS A 190 -1.38 -10.30 -15.99
C HIS A 190 -2.76 -10.91 -15.69
N PRO A 191 -3.15 -11.98 -16.40
CA PRO A 191 -4.48 -12.56 -16.29
C PRO A 191 -4.83 -12.97 -14.86
N TYR A 192 -6.04 -12.59 -14.43
CA TYR A 192 -6.55 -12.85 -13.09
C TYR A 192 -6.46 -14.34 -12.68
N ASN A 193 -6.82 -15.22 -13.62
CA ASN A 193 -6.74 -16.68 -13.47
C ASN A 193 -5.58 -17.23 -14.30
N TYR A 194 -4.36 -17.03 -13.84
CA TYR A 194 -3.20 -17.45 -14.62
C TYR A 194 -2.99 -18.96 -14.57
N LEU A 195 -2.82 -19.60 -15.74
CA LEU A 195 -2.72 -21.07 -15.85
C LEU A 195 -1.47 -21.56 -16.60
N ASN A 196 -0.54 -20.67 -17.00
CA ASN A 196 0.56 -21.08 -17.89
C ASN A 196 1.91 -21.38 -17.20
N GLY A 197 1.96 -21.36 -15.87
CA GLY A 197 3.15 -21.70 -15.10
C GLY A 197 4.23 -20.61 -14.99
N TRP A 198 3.94 -19.37 -15.46
CA TRP A 198 4.84 -18.22 -15.29
C TRP A 198 4.50 -17.37 -14.06
N TYR A 199 3.21 -17.19 -13.79
CA TYR A 199 2.72 -16.41 -12.67
C TYR A 199 1.78 -17.25 -11.83
N TYR A 200 1.66 -16.92 -10.55
CA TYR A 200 0.55 -17.36 -9.72
C TYR A 200 -0.73 -16.62 -10.12
N SER A 201 -1.88 -17.29 -10.00
CA SER A 201 -3.18 -16.62 -10.05
C SER A 201 -3.35 -15.66 -8.86
N VAL A 202 -4.25 -14.66 -8.99
CA VAL A 202 -4.55 -13.75 -7.88
C VAL A 202 -5.00 -14.50 -6.63
N SER A 203 -5.79 -15.57 -6.79
CA SER A 203 -6.25 -16.39 -5.65
C SER A 203 -5.09 -17.14 -4.96
N GLU A 204 -4.09 -17.62 -5.71
CA GLU A 204 -2.91 -18.27 -5.12
C GLU A 204 -2.06 -17.25 -4.33
N ILE A 205 -1.87 -16.05 -4.88
CA ILE A 205 -1.15 -14.95 -4.21
C ILE A 205 -1.85 -14.56 -2.90
N ASN A 206 -3.17 -14.32 -2.96
CA ASN A 206 -3.95 -13.94 -1.78
C ASN A 206 -3.95 -15.05 -0.73
N ASN A 207 -4.08 -16.32 -1.13
CA ASN A 207 -4.01 -17.46 -0.23
C ASN A 207 -2.62 -17.62 0.43
N TYR A 208 -1.55 -17.35 -0.30
CA TYR A 208 -0.19 -17.37 0.26
C TYR A 208 -0.08 -16.35 1.40
N TRP A 209 -0.41 -15.09 1.14
CA TRP A 209 -0.30 -14.03 2.14
C TRP A 209 -1.30 -14.19 3.29
N ALA A 210 -2.52 -14.63 3.02
CA ALA A 210 -3.52 -14.91 4.05
C ALA A 210 -3.04 -16.04 4.97
N THR A 211 -2.48 -17.11 4.40
CA THR A 211 -1.91 -18.24 5.17
C THR A 211 -0.70 -17.81 5.98
N TYR A 212 0.23 -17.09 5.37
CA TYR A 212 1.43 -16.59 6.06
C TYR A 212 1.06 -15.68 7.24
N ASN A 213 0.15 -14.77 7.03
CA ASN A 213 -0.31 -13.82 8.05
C ASN A 213 -1.25 -14.47 9.08
N ASN A 214 -1.64 -15.73 8.89
CA ASN A 214 -2.56 -16.44 9.76
C ASN A 214 -3.91 -15.71 9.93
N THR A 215 -4.44 -15.17 8.83
CA THR A 215 -5.74 -14.50 8.78
C THR A 215 -6.89 -15.50 8.81
N ASP A 216 -8.13 -15.01 8.91
CA ASP A 216 -9.31 -15.83 8.68
C ASP A 216 -9.21 -16.55 7.32
N PRO A 217 -9.64 -17.82 7.23
CA PRO A 217 -9.46 -18.62 6.01
C PRO A 217 -10.35 -18.18 4.84
N LEU A 218 -11.42 -17.46 5.12
CA LEU A 218 -12.35 -16.92 4.11
C LEU A 218 -12.43 -15.40 4.22
N PRO A 219 -12.42 -14.68 3.10
CA PRO A 219 -12.53 -13.23 3.13
C PRO A 219 -13.95 -12.78 3.42
N LEU A 220 -14.07 -11.60 4.02
CA LEU A 220 -15.29 -10.80 3.94
C LEU A 220 -15.37 -10.19 2.55
N VAL A 221 -16.52 -10.31 1.89
CA VAL A 221 -16.73 -9.75 0.55
C VAL A 221 -17.74 -8.62 0.62
N THR A 222 -17.38 -7.47 0.05
CA THR A 222 -18.22 -6.28 -0.01
C THR A 222 -18.21 -5.69 -1.41
N GLN A 223 -19.40 -5.47 -2.00
CA GLN A 223 -19.54 -4.74 -3.26
C GLN A 223 -19.34 -3.25 -2.99
N LEU A 224 -18.42 -2.60 -3.70
CA LEU A 224 -18.29 -1.14 -3.67
C LEU A 224 -19.35 -0.47 -4.57
N PRO A 225 -19.68 0.80 -4.32
CA PRO A 225 -20.60 1.54 -5.18
C PRO A 225 -20.06 1.66 -6.62
N ASP A 226 -20.90 1.38 -7.59
CA ASP A 226 -20.65 1.70 -9.01
C ASP A 226 -20.93 3.21 -9.20
N LEU A 227 -19.84 3.99 -9.23
CA LEU A 227 -19.88 5.46 -9.36
C LEU A 227 -19.86 5.90 -10.81
N SER A 228 -19.40 5.04 -11.72
CA SER A 228 -19.26 5.31 -13.15
C SER A 228 -19.79 4.15 -14.00
N SER A 229 -21.08 4.00 -14.07
CA SER A 229 -21.75 2.91 -14.83
C SER A 229 -21.39 2.85 -16.33
N LEU A 230 -20.61 3.81 -16.85
CA LEU A 230 -20.20 3.88 -18.25
C LEU A 230 -18.80 3.30 -18.51
N ASP A 231 -18.01 3.04 -17.49
CA ASP A 231 -16.66 2.47 -17.64
C ASP A 231 -16.68 0.94 -17.87
N GLY A 232 -17.86 0.30 -17.69
CA GLY A 232 -18.06 -1.12 -17.95
C GLY A 232 -17.46 -2.05 -16.89
N SER A 233 -17.08 -1.52 -15.73
CA SER A 233 -16.48 -2.27 -14.65
C SER A 233 -17.13 -1.99 -13.28
N THR A 234 -16.93 -2.87 -12.31
CA THR A 234 -17.37 -2.71 -10.92
C THR A 234 -16.30 -3.26 -9.98
N VAL A 235 -16.37 -2.92 -8.69
CA VAL A 235 -15.35 -3.31 -7.72
C VAL A 235 -15.93 -4.12 -6.58
N GLU A 236 -15.36 -5.29 -6.32
CA GLU A 236 -15.59 -6.08 -5.10
C GLU A 236 -14.36 -6.00 -4.20
N ARG A 237 -14.55 -5.72 -2.91
CA ARG A 237 -13.50 -5.80 -1.89
C ARG A 237 -13.57 -7.16 -1.21
N TYR A 238 -12.46 -7.88 -1.23
CA TYR A 238 -12.22 -9.08 -0.45
C TYR A 238 -11.26 -8.73 0.68
N SER A 239 -11.58 -9.11 1.93
CA SER A 239 -10.74 -8.78 3.08
C SER A 239 -10.54 -10.01 3.95
N TRP A 240 -9.32 -10.57 3.97
CA TRP A 240 -8.87 -11.57 4.93
C TRP A 240 -8.33 -10.84 6.14
N ILE A 241 -9.04 -10.91 7.25
CA ILE A 241 -8.77 -10.15 8.47
C ILE A 241 -8.30 -11.05 9.62
N ASN A 242 -8.07 -10.47 10.78
CA ASN A 242 -7.68 -11.16 12.03
C ASN A 242 -6.32 -11.87 11.94
N GLY A 243 -5.42 -11.42 11.10
CA GLY A 243 -4.07 -11.96 11.01
C GLY A 243 -3.23 -11.69 12.27
N THR A 244 -2.08 -12.34 12.36
CA THR A 244 -1.08 -12.05 13.39
C THR A 244 -0.74 -10.56 13.37
N GLY A 245 -0.71 -9.88 14.52
CA GLY A 245 -0.54 -8.44 14.58
C GLY A 245 -1.73 -7.66 13.99
N CYS A 246 -2.92 -8.26 13.88
CA CYS A 246 -4.11 -7.69 13.26
C CYS A 246 -3.92 -7.26 11.80
N VAL A 247 -2.96 -7.81 11.09
CA VAL A 247 -2.80 -7.52 9.66
C VAL A 247 -3.96 -8.08 8.84
N SER A 248 -4.19 -7.47 7.69
CA SER A 248 -5.12 -7.98 6.68
C SER A 248 -4.43 -8.19 5.34
N VAL A 249 -5.03 -9.05 4.54
CA VAL A 249 -4.81 -9.15 3.10
C VAL A 249 -6.09 -8.65 2.44
N GLU A 250 -5.97 -7.71 1.52
CA GLU A 250 -7.13 -7.18 0.81
C GLU A 250 -6.95 -7.27 -0.70
N GLU A 251 -8.07 -7.50 -1.39
CA GLU A 251 -8.16 -7.43 -2.83
C GLU A 251 -9.28 -6.48 -3.21
N LEU A 252 -9.00 -5.51 -4.08
CA LEU A 252 -9.99 -4.73 -4.79
C LEU A 252 -10.11 -5.30 -6.20
N LYS A 253 -10.96 -6.30 -6.35
CA LYS A 253 -11.18 -7.00 -7.61
C LYS A 253 -12.02 -6.14 -8.54
N ILE A 254 -11.44 -5.72 -9.66
CA ILE A 254 -12.13 -4.93 -10.67
C ILE A 254 -12.74 -5.88 -11.69
N ILE A 255 -14.04 -6.13 -11.57
CA ILE A 255 -14.80 -6.95 -12.50
C ILE A 255 -14.96 -6.18 -13.80
N GLY A 256 -14.49 -6.75 -14.91
CA GLY A 256 -14.46 -6.08 -16.21
C GLY A 256 -13.24 -5.17 -16.41
N GLY A 257 -12.43 -4.90 -15.36
CA GLY A 257 -11.21 -4.10 -15.46
C GLY A 257 -10.10 -4.78 -16.24
N ASP A 258 -9.30 -3.98 -16.94
CA ASP A 258 -8.18 -4.40 -17.77
C ASP A 258 -6.85 -4.13 -17.04
N HIS A 259 -5.72 -4.04 -17.79
CA HIS A 259 -4.38 -3.78 -17.26
C HIS A 259 -4.15 -2.28 -17.03
N ASP A 260 -4.88 -1.69 -16.06
CA ASP A 260 -4.96 -0.25 -15.86
C ASP A 260 -4.66 0.18 -14.43
N TRP A 261 -4.39 1.49 -14.25
CA TRP A 261 -4.34 2.16 -12.96
C TRP A 261 -5.70 2.84 -12.69
N PRO A 262 -6.54 2.33 -11.78
CA PRO A 262 -7.87 2.86 -11.50
C PRO A 262 -7.83 4.29 -10.97
N SER A 263 -8.61 5.15 -11.60
CA SER A 263 -8.74 6.54 -11.18
C SER A 263 -10.00 7.18 -11.75
N PRO A 264 -10.75 7.98 -10.98
CA PRO A 264 -11.89 8.74 -11.49
C PRO A 264 -11.54 9.72 -12.64
N LEU A 265 -10.25 10.00 -12.82
CA LEU A 265 -9.76 10.88 -13.89
C LEU A 265 -9.29 10.12 -15.14
N ASN A 266 -9.18 8.80 -15.07
CA ASN A 266 -8.76 7.96 -16.20
C ASN A 266 -10.00 7.32 -16.86
N SER A 267 -10.40 7.84 -18.02
CA SER A 267 -11.58 7.35 -18.75
C SER A 267 -11.39 5.98 -19.40
N PHE A 268 -10.20 5.40 -19.35
CA PHE A 268 -9.89 4.07 -19.87
C PHE A 268 -9.83 3.00 -18.79
N ALA A 269 -9.82 3.40 -17.51
CA ALA A 269 -9.75 2.50 -16.36
C ALA A 269 -11.04 2.52 -15.55
N ASN A 270 -11.14 1.66 -14.53
CA ASN A 270 -12.19 1.75 -13.54
C ASN A 270 -12.18 3.12 -12.85
N GLN A 271 -13.35 3.75 -12.77
CA GLN A 271 -13.54 5.09 -12.18
C GLN A 271 -14.25 5.05 -10.82
N ASP A 272 -14.62 3.88 -10.31
CA ASP A 272 -15.30 3.73 -9.02
C ASP A 272 -14.35 3.97 -7.84
N ILE A 273 -13.06 3.72 -8.04
CA ILE A 273 -12.02 3.90 -7.02
C ILE A 273 -10.89 4.79 -7.54
N ASN A 274 -10.14 5.34 -6.59
CA ASN A 274 -8.86 5.98 -6.85
C ASN A 274 -7.75 5.13 -6.22
N ALA A 275 -6.93 4.47 -7.05
CA ALA A 275 -5.89 3.55 -6.57
C ALA A 275 -4.93 4.24 -5.59
N ASN A 276 -4.56 5.50 -5.79
CA ASN A 276 -3.68 6.24 -4.89
C ASN A 276 -4.29 6.36 -3.48
N VAL A 277 -5.59 6.66 -3.43
CA VAL A 277 -6.32 6.81 -2.16
C VAL A 277 -6.48 5.46 -1.46
N GLU A 278 -6.89 4.42 -2.19
CA GLU A 278 -7.05 3.07 -1.63
C GLU A 278 -5.72 2.51 -1.10
N LEU A 279 -4.64 2.66 -1.88
CA LEU A 279 -3.29 2.24 -1.50
C LEU A 279 -2.85 2.94 -0.21
N TRP A 280 -2.91 4.27 -0.16
CA TRP A 280 -2.48 4.99 1.04
C TRP A 280 -3.36 4.68 2.25
N ASN A 281 -4.67 4.65 2.08
CA ASN A 281 -5.62 4.32 3.16
C ASN A 281 -5.41 2.91 3.72
N PHE A 282 -4.93 1.99 2.91
CA PHE A 282 -4.57 0.65 3.34
C PHE A 282 -3.20 0.64 4.04
N LEU A 283 -2.15 1.05 3.33
CA LEU A 283 -0.75 0.95 3.78
C LEU A 283 -0.50 1.68 5.10
N SER A 284 -1.02 2.89 5.24
CA SER A 284 -0.78 3.76 6.40
C SER A 284 -1.33 3.22 7.72
N LYS A 285 -2.15 2.18 7.69
CA LYS A 285 -2.69 1.52 8.90
C LYS A 285 -1.66 0.63 9.59
N PHE A 286 -0.57 0.25 8.90
CA PHE A 286 0.33 -0.79 9.36
C PHE A 286 1.74 -0.26 9.61
N ASP A 287 2.44 -0.93 10.51
CA ASP A 287 3.88 -0.84 10.70
C ASP A 287 4.51 -2.24 10.74
N MET A 288 5.80 -2.33 11.01
CA MET A 288 6.53 -3.60 11.10
C MET A 288 5.98 -4.56 12.17
N THR A 289 5.10 -4.11 13.07
CA THR A 289 4.48 -4.95 14.11
C THR A 289 3.06 -5.40 13.76
N GLY A 290 2.50 -4.87 12.68
CA GLY A 290 1.14 -5.12 12.21
C GLY A 290 0.27 -3.86 12.17
N LEU A 291 -1.03 -3.99 12.46
CA LEU A 291 -1.96 -2.86 12.51
C LEU A 291 -1.57 -1.92 13.66
N ILE A 292 -1.33 -0.65 13.36
CA ILE A 292 -0.99 0.36 14.37
C ILE A 292 -2.08 0.43 15.43
N GLY A 293 -1.69 0.23 16.68
CA GLY A 293 -2.63 0.18 17.80
C GLY A 293 -3.32 -1.18 18.01
N CYS A 294 -2.92 -2.23 17.25
CA CYS A 294 -3.31 -3.59 17.58
C CYS A 294 -2.68 -3.98 18.91
N ASN A 295 -3.50 -4.12 19.94
CA ASN A 295 -3.08 -4.73 21.19
C ASN A 295 -3.45 -6.22 21.14
N SER A 296 -2.56 -7.10 21.58
CA SER A 296 -2.79 -8.55 21.69
C SER A 296 -3.97 -8.89 22.64
N THR A 297 -4.47 -7.90 23.37
CA THR A 297 -5.71 -7.95 24.17
C THR A 297 -6.95 -7.56 23.36
N ASN A 298 -6.80 -7.02 22.15
CA ASN A 298 -7.86 -6.71 21.19
C ASN A 298 -8.06 -7.79 20.12
N GLN A 299 -7.41 -8.96 20.22
CA GLN A 299 -8.13 -10.15 19.86
C GLN A 299 -9.46 -10.01 20.59
N ILE A 300 -10.53 -9.70 19.84
CA ILE A 300 -11.87 -9.70 20.42
C ILE A 300 -12.04 -11.17 20.82
N ASP A 301 -11.63 -11.47 22.03
CA ASP A 301 -12.23 -12.55 22.78
C ASP A 301 -13.70 -12.22 22.71
N PHE A 302 -14.44 -12.95 21.89
CA PHE A 302 -15.89 -13.00 21.93
C PHE A 302 -16.32 -13.61 23.28
N ASP A 303 -15.52 -13.40 24.30
CA ASP A 303 -15.83 -13.64 25.68
C ASP A 303 -16.75 -12.52 26.16
N ILE A 304 -18.06 -12.73 25.78
CA ILE A 304 -19.17 -12.38 26.64
C ILE A 304 -19.06 -10.96 27.21
N ILE A 305 -19.31 -9.94 26.38
CA ILE A 305 -19.87 -8.70 26.94
C ILE A 305 -21.28 -9.05 27.42
N ASN A 306 -21.39 -9.45 28.68
CA ASN A 306 -22.63 -9.63 29.41
C ASN A 306 -23.29 -8.28 29.75
N SER A 307 -23.41 -7.37 28.79
CA SER A 307 -24.24 -6.18 28.95
C SER A 307 -25.48 -6.29 28.07
N LYS A 308 -26.61 -6.47 28.70
CA LYS A 308 -27.91 -6.76 28.07
C LYS A 308 -28.61 -5.54 27.47
N ASN A 309 -27.99 -4.39 27.35
CA ASN A 309 -28.69 -3.17 26.96
C ASN A 309 -28.16 -2.61 25.64
N LEU A 310 -29.07 -2.45 24.66
CA LEU A 310 -28.88 -1.60 23.50
C LEU A 310 -28.63 -0.16 23.98
N ILE A 311 -27.45 0.42 23.73
CA ILE A 311 -27.12 1.76 24.23
C ILE A 311 -27.80 2.81 23.35
N ARG A 312 -27.69 2.68 22.03
CA ARG A 312 -28.34 3.55 21.03
C ARG A 312 -28.17 3.01 19.61
N ILE A 313 -29.01 3.45 18.71
CA ILE A 313 -28.87 3.27 17.27
C ILE A 313 -28.57 4.64 16.67
N VAL A 314 -27.53 4.74 15.86
CA VAL A 314 -27.15 5.96 15.16
C VAL A 314 -27.00 5.70 13.68
N ASP A 315 -27.27 6.71 12.86
CA ASP A 315 -26.95 6.69 11.42
C ASP A 315 -25.46 6.90 11.18
N ILE A 316 -25.03 6.90 9.93
CA ILE A 316 -23.62 7.06 9.53
C ILE A 316 -23.01 8.42 9.93
N LEU A 317 -23.84 9.38 10.34
CA LEU A 317 -23.41 10.70 10.81
C LEU A 317 -23.42 10.80 12.35
N GLY A 318 -23.68 9.68 13.05
CA GLY A 318 -23.73 9.64 14.51
C GLY A 318 -25.03 10.19 15.12
N LYS A 319 -26.08 10.47 14.32
CA LYS A 319 -27.36 10.94 14.80
C LYS A 319 -28.23 9.77 15.24
N GLU A 320 -28.85 9.88 16.41
CA GLU A 320 -29.81 8.85 16.88
C GLU A 320 -30.95 8.64 15.90
N SER A 321 -31.27 7.37 15.64
CA SER A 321 -32.27 6.96 14.67
C SER A 321 -33.08 5.77 15.19
N THR A 322 -34.29 5.63 14.70
CA THR A 322 -35.13 4.44 14.94
C THR A 322 -34.84 3.39 13.86
N PRO A 323 -34.89 2.07 14.18
CA PRO A 323 -34.65 1.02 13.21
C PRO A 323 -35.67 1.06 12.06
N HIS A 324 -35.17 1.16 10.82
CA HIS A 324 -35.96 0.94 9.61
C HIS A 324 -35.36 -0.22 8.80
N THR A 325 -36.19 -1.04 8.19
CA THR A 325 -35.85 -2.33 7.58
C THR A 325 -34.88 -2.27 6.39
N ASN A 326 -34.46 -1.08 5.91
CA ASN A 326 -33.62 -0.91 4.72
C ASN A 326 -32.44 0.07 4.91
N GLN A 327 -31.98 0.31 6.14
CA GLN A 327 -30.82 1.16 6.38
C GLN A 327 -29.76 0.41 7.21
N PHE A 328 -28.48 0.62 6.87
CA PHE A 328 -27.37 0.14 7.67
C PHE A 328 -27.19 1.02 8.91
N PHE A 329 -27.21 0.41 10.09
CA PHE A 329 -26.98 1.09 11.35
C PHE A 329 -25.77 0.49 12.06
N PHE A 330 -24.92 1.34 12.63
CA PHE A 330 -23.97 0.90 13.62
C PHE A 330 -24.72 0.73 14.96
N THR A 331 -24.79 -0.50 15.45
CA THR A 331 -25.44 -0.80 16.72
C THR A 331 -24.45 -1.50 17.64
N SER A 332 -24.44 -1.13 18.91
CA SER A 332 -23.86 -1.96 19.97
C SER A 332 -24.93 -2.91 20.50
N MET A 333 -25.07 -4.08 19.89
CA MET A 333 -25.95 -5.15 20.33
C MET A 333 -25.16 -6.25 21.02
N THR A 334 -25.78 -6.91 22.01
CA THR A 334 -25.22 -8.15 22.56
C THR A 334 -25.44 -9.31 21.59
N MET A 335 -24.57 -10.33 21.64
CA MET A 335 -24.71 -11.56 20.84
C MET A 335 -26.06 -12.26 21.03
N GLU A 336 -26.70 -12.09 22.17
CA GLU A 336 -28.03 -12.66 22.48
C GLU A 336 -29.15 -11.95 21.68
N GLN A 337 -28.98 -10.67 21.37
CA GLN A 337 -29.92 -9.89 20.55
C GLN A 337 -29.79 -10.20 19.05
N LEU A 338 -28.58 -10.55 18.59
CA LEU A 338 -28.31 -10.95 17.21
C LEU A 338 -28.87 -12.36 16.88
N ARG A 339 -29.00 -13.23 17.89
CA ARG A 339 -29.57 -14.59 17.73
C ARG A 339 -31.10 -14.62 17.67
N ARG A 340 -31.76 -13.54 18.00
CA ARG A 340 -33.24 -13.45 17.99
C ARG A 340 -33.82 -12.73 16.76
N LYS A 341 -32.97 -12.31 15.85
CA LYS A 341 -33.33 -11.85 14.50
C LYS A 341 -32.87 -12.83 13.44
#